data_a6712dd7ce61e1a379225ef5152e8c62
#
_entry.id   a6712dd7ce61e1a379225ef5152e8c62
#
_cell.length_a   1.000
_cell.length_b   1.000
_cell.length_c   1.000
_cell.angle_alpha   90.00
_cell.angle_beta   90.00
_cell.angle_gamma   90.00
#
_symmetry.space_group_name_H-M   'P 1'
#
loop_
_entity.id
_entity.type
_entity.pdbx_description
1 polymer ?
#
loop_
_entity_poly.entity_id
_entity_poly.type
_entity_poly.pdbx_seq_one_letter_code
_entity_poly.pdbx_strand_id
1 'polypeptide(L)'
;MQYKIVRNDISIVKADAIVLPANTMLREGSGTSTALYEKAGRAELEKACKEAKKRYKKQLYIGEAIPTLAFNLDADYIIHAIVPKWKGGDNHEYELLSSAYYSSLKLADMMSCKSIAIPLLASGNNGFDFHLAFKIATKSIKTFSPTNKLEDVILVVYGMRITNYIRKLGLPIAEEIDQKYVLAKDEQYTFPIVNALKKLAAHSATIGKNIGAQIIDEGFQKAEEYFEDPENIKKLIDIGVQIAGVTIGLK
;
A
#
# COMPACT_ATOMS: atom_id res chain seq x y z
N MET A 1 14.52 -17.31 -13.02
CA MET A 1 13.42 -16.51 -12.44
C MET A 1 13.04 -15.41 -13.41
N GLN A 2 11.76 -15.33 -13.78
CA GLN A 2 11.21 -14.26 -14.62
C GLN A 2 10.70 -13.12 -13.72
N TYR A 3 10.72 -11.90 -14.24
CA TYR A 3 10.26 -10.72 -13.54
C TYR A 3 9.43 -9.85 -14.47
N LYS A 4 8.21 -9.53 -14.05
CA LYS A 4 7.32 -8.63 -14.78
C LYS A 4 6.79 -7.52 -13.89
N ILE A 5 6.48 -6.37 -14.48
CA ILE A 5 5.78 -5.27 -13.84
C ILE A 5 4.35 -5.26 -14.36
N VAL A 6 3.39 -5.15 -13.44
CA VAL A 6 1.98 -4.99 -13.78
C VAL A 6 1.39 -3.78 -13.06
N ARG A 7 0.49 -3.06 -13.71
CA ARG A 7 -0.34 -2.05 -13.07
C ARG A 7 -1.64 -2.71 -12.65
N ASN A 8 -1.79 -3.03 -11.39
CA ASN A 8 -2.98 -3.71 -10.90
C ASN A 8 -3.22 -3.42 -9.41
N ASP A 9 -4.42 -3.76 -8.93
CA ASP A 9 -4.69 -3.87 -7.50
C ASP A 9 -4.13 -5.21 -7.00
N ILE A 10 -3.21 -5.14 -6.06
CA ILE A 10 -2.55 -6.33 -5.50
C ILE A 10 -3.56 -7.34 -4.92
N SER A 11 -4.71 -6.88 -4.43
CA SER A 11 -5.73 -7.73 -3.80
C SER A 11 -6.49 -8.63 -4.78
N ILE A 12 -6.34 -8.40 -6.09
CA ILE A 12 -6.95 -9.23 -7.16
C ILE A 12 -5.91 -9.90 -8.06
N VAL A 13 -4.62 -9.76 -7.73
CA VAL A 13 -3.56 -10.44 -8.47
C VAL A 13 -3.50 -11.89 -8.03
N LYS A 14 -3.35 -12.80 -9.02
CA LYS A 14 -3.15 -14.22 -8.76
C LYS A 14 -1.67 -14.56 -8.69
N ALA A 15 -1.26 -15.20 -7.59
CA ALA A 15 0.09 -15.72 -7.36
C ALA A 15 0.08 -16.71 -6.20
N ASP A 16 1.08 -17.61 -6.08
CA ASP A 16 1.15 -18.53 -4.94
C ASP A 16 1.36 -17.78 -3.63
N ALA A 17 2.09 -16.66 -3.66
CA ALA A 17 2.25 -15.78 -2.51
C ALA A 17 2.00 -14.31 -2.87
N ILE A 18 1.36 -13.57 -1.97
CA ILE A 18 1.16 -12.12 -2.07
C ILE A 18 1.85 -11.43 -0.90
N VAL A 19 2.65 -10.40 -1.20
CA VAL A 19 3.34 -9.65 -0.15
C VAL A 19 2.46 -8.51 0.37
N LEU A 20 2.33 -8.47 1.70
CA LEU A 20 1.65 -7.42 2.44
C LEU A 20 2.68 -6.56 3.17
N PRO A 21 2.76 -5.24 2.89
CA PRO A 21 3.58 -4.33 3.67
C PRO A 21 3.07 -4.26 5.10
N ALA A 22 3.88 -4.70 6.06
CA ALA A 22 3.49 -4.88 7.46
C ALA A 22 4.34 -4.02 8.41
N ASN A 23 3.83 -3.85 9.62
CA ASN A 23 4.56 -3.33 10.76
C ASN A 23 4.95 -4.46 11.71
N THR A 24 5.86 -4.20 12.65
CA THR A 24 6.37 -5.19 13.62
C THR A 24 5.28 -5.78 14.55
N MET A 25 4.11 -5.15 14.61
CA MET A 25 2.97 -5.64 15.38
C MET A 25 2.01 -6.50 14.56
N LEU A 26 2.22 -6.61 13.23
CA LEU A 26 1.33 -7.27 12.26
C LEU A 26 -0.12 -6.76 12.34
N ARG A 27 -0.29 -5.49 12.67
CA ARG A 27 -1.60 -4.84 12.64
C ARG A 27 -1.89 -4.31 11.24
N GLU A 28 -3.15 -4.29 10.89
CA GLU A 28 -3.60 -3.63 9.66
C GLU A 28 -3.02 -2.23 9.57
N GLY A 29 -2.48 -1.90 8.40
CA GLY A 29 -2.04 -0.56 8.03
C GLY A 29 -3.08 0.11 7.13
N SER A 30 -2.63 1.02 6.28
CA SER A 30 -3.46 1.74 5.31
C SER A 30 -3.09 1.39 3.87
N GLY A 31 -3.91 1.82 2.91
CA GLY A 31 -3.70 1.61 1.49
C GLY A 31 -3.64 0.12 1.11
N THR A 32 -2.52 -0.33 0.58
CA THR A 32 -2.30 -1.75 0.19
C THR A 32 -2.65 -2.73 1.30
N SER A 33 -2.32 -2.41 2.56
CA SER A 33 -2.64 -3.28 3.69
C SER A 33 -4.15 -3.40 3.88
N THR A 34 -4.89 -2.29 3.87
CA THR A 34 -6.36 -2.29 3.97
C THR A 34 -7.00 -3.11 2.85
N ALA A 35 -6.57 -2.92 1.60
CA ALA A 35 -7.11 -3.66 0.46
C ALA A 35 -6.93 -5.19 0.59
N LEU A 36 -5.75 -5.61 1.07
CA LEU A 36 -5.47 -7.02 1.30
C LEU A 36 -6.25 -7.59 2.49
N TYR A 37 -6.39 -6.85 3.60
CA TYR A 37 -7.19 -7.27 4.75
C TYR A 37 -8.67 -7.41 4.39
N GLU A 38 -9.23 -6.47 3.64
CA GLU A 38 -10.63 -6.52 3.17
C GLU A 38 -10.87 -7.73 2.29
N LYS A 39 -10.00 -7.96 1.32
CA LYS A 39 -10.16 -9.06 0.36
C LYS A 39 -9.88 -10.43 0.97
N ALA A 40 -8.89 -10.55 1.85
CA ALA A 40 -8.55 -11.79 2.54
C ALA A 40 -9.63 -12.25 3.53
N GLY A 41 -10.36 -11.32 4.12
CA GLY A 41 -11.22 -11.53 5.28
C GLY A 41 -10.52 -11.00 6.54
N ARG A 42 -10.94 -9.80 6.96
CA ARG A 42 -10.24 -9.04 8.02
C ARG A 42 -10.12 -9.81 9.33
N ALA A 43 -11.19 -10.46 9.79
CA ALA A 43 -11.21 -11.18 11.07
C ALA A 43 -10.29 -12.39 11.06
N GLU A 44 -10.30 -13.16 9.97
CA GLU A 44 -9.47 -14.35 9.78
C GLU A 44 -7.99 -13.97 9.71
N LEU A 45 -7.67 -12.94 8.93
CA LEU A 45 -6.29 -12.49 8.78
C LEU A 45 -5.73 -11.89 10.08
N GLU A 46 -6.52 -11.09 10.83
CA GLU A 46 -6.12 -10.57 12.14
C GLU A 46 -5.84 -11.71 13.13
N LYS A 47 -6.67 -12.75 13.15
CA LYS A 47 -6.47 -13.93 13.98
C LYS A 47 -5.17 -14.64 13.60
N ALA A 48 -4.94 -14.89 12.30
CA ALA A 48 -3.72 -15.51 11.80
C ALA A 48 -2.46 -14.71 12.15
N CYS A 49 -2.51 -13.38 12.03
CA CYS A 49 -1.41 -12.49 12.42
C CYS A 49 -1.07 -12.59 13.91
N LYS A 50 -2.10 -12.64 14.79
CA LYS A 50 -1.92 -12.83 16.24
C LYS A 50 -1.28 -14.19 16.54
N GLU A 51 -1.71 -15.26 15.88
CA GLU A 51 -1.16 -16.61 16.03
C GLU A 51 0.28 -16.71 15.50
N ALA A 52 0.55 -16.16 14.30
CA ALA A 52 1.88 -16.11 13.72
C ALA A 52 2.87 -15.40 14.66
N LYS A 53 2.47 -14.26 15.22
CA LYS A 53 3.29 -13.52 16.19
C LYS A 53 3.58 -14.31 17.46
N LYS A 54 2.62 -15.10 17.98
CA LYS A 54 2.82 -15.97 19.13
C LYS A 54 3.81 -17.10 18.83
N ARG A 55 3.72 -17.70 17.63
CA ARG A 55 4.61 -18.79 17.18
C ARG A 55 6.04 -18.33 16.98
N TYR A 56 6.21 -17.10 16.45
CA TYR A 56 7.51 -16.55 16.10
C TYR A 56 8.42 -16.27 17.33
N LYS A 57 7.92 -16.37 18.56
CA LYS A 57 8.64 -16.27 19.85
C LYS A 57 9.73 -15.19 19.97
N LYS A 58 10.03 -14.47 18.88
CA LYS A 58 11.01 -13.39 18.77
C LYS A 58 10.30 -12.07 18.52
N GLN A 59 10.98 -10.98 18.80
CA GLN A 59 10.59 -9.68 18.29
C GLN A 59 10.80 -9.66 16.78
N LEU A 60 9.81 -9.16 16.03
CA LEU A 60 9.94 -8.92 14.59
C LEU A 60 10.72 -7.64 14.35
N TYR A 61 11.71 -7.69 13.46
CA TYR A 61 12.51 -6.56 13.08
C TYR A 61 12.17 -6.07 11.67
N ILE A 62 12.42 -4.78 11.41
CA ILE A 62 12.29 -4.21 10.08
C ILE A 62 13.25 -4.94 9.13
N GLY A 63 12.78 -5.26 7.93
CA GLY A 63 13.52 -6.06 6.95
C GLY A 63 13.23 -7.57 6.99
N GLU A 64 12.54 -8.06 8.02
CA GLU A 64 12.10 -9.45 8.09
C GLU A 64 10.78 -9.69 7.37
N ALA A 65 10.43 -10.95 7.13
CA ALA A 65 9.15 -11.37 6.59
C ALA A 65 8.64 -12.64 7.30
N ILE A 66 7.33 -12.74 7.49
CA ILE A 66 6.67 -13.95 8.03
C ILE A 66 5.40 -14.28 7.24
N PRO A 67 5.02 -15.57 7.13
CA PRO A 67 3.87 -15.98 6.36
C PRO A 67 2.61 -16.14 7.21
N THR A 68 1.45 -15.99 6.56
CA THR A 68 0.14 -16.50 6.99
C THR A 68 -0.56 -17.13 5.79
N LEU A 69 -1.69 -17.80 6.01
CA LEU A 69 -2.60 -18.20 4.94
C LEU A 69 -3.22 -16.97 4.28
N ALA A 70 -3.58 -17.09 3.00
CA ALA A 70 -4.13 -15.99 2.21
C ALA A 70 -5.67 -15.89 2.24
N PHE A 71 -6.35 -16.89 2.80
CA PHE A 71 -7.82 -16.95 2.94
C PHE A 71 -8.56 -16.72 1.61
N ASN A 72 -9.30 -15.61 1.47
CA ASN A 72 -10.11 -15.32 0.28
C ASN A 72 -9.33 -14.60 -0.86
N LEU A 73 -8.02 -14.45 -0.73
CA LEU A 73 -7.17 -13.98 -1.84
C LEU A 73 -6.93 -15.13 -2.83
N ASP A 74 -6.66 -14.79 -4.08
CA ASP A 74 -6.26 -15.80 -5.10
C ASP A 74 -4.75 -16.13 -4.94
N ALA A 75 -4.42 -16.67 -3.77
CA ALA A 75 -3.08 -17.05 -3.34
C ALA A 75 -3.15 -18.11 -2.24
N ASP A 76 -2.06 -18.85 -2.02
CA ASP A 76 -1.93 -19.77 -0.88
C ASP A 76 -1.47 -19.02 0.38
N TYR A 77 -0.58 -18.04 0.22
CA TYR A 77 0.07 -17.37 1.32
C TYR A 77 0.06 -15.85 1.20
N ILE A 78 -0.05 -15.17 2.35
CA ILE A 78 0.37 -13.78 2.53
C ILE A 78 1.74 -13.77 3.20
N ILE A 79 2.69 -13.06 2.61
CA ILE A 79 4.00 -12.81 3.19
C ILE A 79 4.01 -11.38 3.74
N HIS A 80 4.01 -11.26 5.06
CA HIS A 80 4.05 -9.99 5.77
C HIS A 80 5.48 -9.46 5.78
N ALA A 81 5.81 -8.53 4.90
CA ALA A 81 7.11 -7.87 4.82
C ALA A 81 7.15 -6.69 5.82
N ILE A 82 8.04 -6.74 6.80
CA ILE A 82 8.18 -5.67 7.80
C ILE A 82 9.00 -4.53 7.19
N VAL A 83 8.31 -3.46 6.80
CA VAL A 83 8.90 -2.37 6.02
C VAL A 83 9.32 -1.18 6.89
N PRO A 84 10.41 -0.48 6.54
CA PRO A 84 10.82 0.74 7.22
C PRO A 84 9.90 1.91 6.89
N LYS A 85 9.89 2.91 7.79
CA LYS A 85 9.41 4.27 7.49
C LYS A 85 10.59 5.13 7.08
N TRP A 86 10.38 5.99 6.10
CA TRP A 86 11.38 6.98 5.69
C TRP A 86 11.61 8.03 6.78
N LYS A 87 12.86 8.29 7.13
CA LYS A 87 13.27 9.26 8.16
C LYS A 87 14.42 10.15 7.69
N GLY A 88 14.68 10.20 6.38
CA GLY A 88 15.74 11.03 5.82
C GLY A 88 16.87 10.27 5.12
N GLY A 89 16.97 8.95 5.31
CA GLY A 89 17.99 8.11 4.67
C GLY A 89 19.18 7.75 5.56
N ASP A 90 19.25 8.29 6.79
CA ASP A 90 20.38 8.12 7.70
C ASP A 90 20.23 6.95 8.70
N ASN A 91 19.11 6.20 8.61
CA ASN A 91 18.81 5.11 9.54
C ASN A 91 18.79 3.74 8.85
N HIS A 92 19.64 3.54 7.84
CA HIS A 92 19.73 2.30 7.05
C HIS A 92 18.43 1.93 6.33
N GLU A 93 17.58 2.90 6.02
CA GLU A 93 16.27 2.64 5.42
C GLU A 93 16.37 1.95 4.06
N TYR A 94 17.43 2.23 3.28
CA TYR A 94 17.70 1.59 1.98
C TYR A 94 17.96 0.10 2.15
N GLU A 95 18.85 -0.26 3.07
CA GLU A 95 19.24 -1.62 3.38
C GLU A 95 18.06 -2.39 3.99
N LEU A 96 17.32 -1.75 4.90
CA LEU A 96 16.14 -2.33 5.54
C LEU A 96 15.02 -2.61 4.52
N LEU A 97 14.79 -1.70 3.56
CA LEU A 97 13.81 -1.95 2.51
C LEU A 97 14.28 -3.05 1.55
N SER A 98 15.56 -3.06 1.16
CA SER A 98 16.14 -4.16 0.38
C SER A 98 16.01 -5.49 1.10
N SER A 99 16.26 -5.53 2.41
CA SER A 99 16.11 -6.72 3.26
C SER A 99 14.67 -7.22 3.27
N ALA A 100 13.68 -6.32 3.34
CA ALA A 100 12.27 -6.71 3.30
C ALA A 100 11.88 -7.39 1.97
N TYR A 101 12.41 -6.89 0.83
CA TYR A 101 12.23 -7.55 -0.47
C TYR A 101 12.92 -8.91 -0.50
N TYR A 102 14.19 -8.96 -0.08
CA TYR A 102 14.97 -10.21 -0.08
C TYR A 102 14.33 -11.27 0.83
N SER A 103 13.94 -10.91 2.05
CA SER A 103 13.29 -11.82 2.99
C SER A 103 11.97 -12.36 2.45
N SER A 104 11.19 -11.53 1.75
CA SER A 104 9.94 -11.95 1.12
C SER A 104 10.18 -12.96 -0.01
N LEU A 105 11.12 -12.67 -0.90
CA LEU A 105 11.49 -13.56 -2.01
C LEU A 105 12.05 -14.89 -1.49
N LYS A 106 12.96 -14.83 -0.52
CA LYS A 106 13.55 -16.02 0.09
C LYS A 106 12.50 -16.88 0.78
N LEU A 107 11.58 -16.27 1.50
CA LEU A 107 10.52 -16.99 2.19
C LEU A 107 9.59 -17.69 1.20
N ALA A 108 9.15 -17.02 0.11
CA ALA A 108 8.37 -17.63 -0.95
C ALA A 108 9.09 -18.82 -1.60
N ASP A 109 10.38 -18.67 -1.90
CA ASP A 109 11.20 -19.76 -2.46
C ASP A 109 11.31 -20.94 -1.50
N MET A 110 11.57 -20.70 -0.21
CA MET A 110 11.61 -21.74 0.83
C MET A 110 10.27 -22.45 1.01
N MET A 111 9.16 -21.76 0.82
CA MET A 111 7.80 -22.33 0.88
C MET A 111 7.40 -23.01 -0.42
N SER A 112 8.32 -23.17 -1.38
CA SER A 112 8.09 -23.80 -2.67
C SER A 112 7.04 -23.10 -3.55
N CYS A 113 6.81 -21.80 -3.33
CA CYS A 113 5.99 -21.00 -4.21
C CYS A 113 6.68 -20.87 -5.59
N LYS A 114 5.92 -21.01 -6.66
CA LYS A 114 6.39 -20.77 -8.02
C LYS A 114 6.29 -19.30 -8.39
N SER A 115 5.33 -18.58 -7.81
CA SER A 115 5.05 -17.20 -8.11
C SER A 115 4.86 -16.37 -6.84
N ILE A 116 5.30 -15.09 -6.91
CA ILE A 116 5.08 -14.11 -5.86
C ILE A 116 4.68 -12.76 -6.45
N ALA A 117 3.62 -12.15 -5.90
CA ALA A 117 3.22 -10.79 -6.22
C ALA A 117 3.66 -9.85 -5.09
N ILE A 118 4.43 -8.81 -5.44
CA ILE A 118 5.00 -7.86 -4.48
C ILE A 118 4.55 -6.46 -4.86
N PRO A 119 3.86 -5.71 -3.97
CA PRO A 119 3.56 -4.30 -4.23
C PRO A 119 4.83 -3.44 -4.15
N LEU A 120 4.78 -2.21 -4.65
CA LEU A 120 5.87 -1.26 -4.44
C LEU A 120 5.93 -0.89 -2.95
N LEU A 121 6.80 -1.60 -2.21
CA LEU A 121 6.90 -1.47 -0.76
C LEU A 121 7.33 -0.07 -0.35
N ALA A 122 6.76 0.43 0.76
CA ALA A 122 7.10 1.66 1.45
C ALA A 122 6.87 2.97 0.67
N SER A 123 6.42 2.95 -0.58
CA SER A 123 6.21 4.15 -1.43
C SER A 123 4.94 4.94 -1.12
N GLY A 124 4.09 4.44 -0.24
CA GLY A 124 2.90 5.12 0.26
C GLY A 124 3.16 5.80 1.60
N ASN A 125 2.30 5.52 2.60
CA ASN A 125 2.33 6.13 3.94
C ASN A 125 3.64 5.92 4.74
N ASN A 126 4.53 5.05 4.28
CA ASN A 126 5.86 4.91 4.85
C ASN A 126 6.87 5.96 4.33
N GLY A 127 6.47 6.80 3.37
CA GLY A 127 7.13 8.04 3.00
C GLY A 127 8.38 7.93 2.11
N PHE A 128 8.70 6.74 1.57
CA PHE A 128 9.76 6.67 0.56
C PHE A 128 9.33 7.35 -0.73
N ASP A 129 10.25 8.11 -1.32
CA ASP A 129 10.08 8.57 -2.69
C ASP A 129 9.90 7.35 -3.62
N PHE A 130 8.89 7.41 -4.50
CA PHE A 130 8.53 6.25 -5.31
C PHE A 130 9.61 5.88 -6.35
N HIS A 131 10.43 6.84 -6.81
CA HIS A 131 11.56 6.55 -7.71
C HIS A 131 12.62 5.72 -6.99
N LEU A 132 12.91 6.11 -5.75
CA LEU A 132 13.84 5.40 -4.89
C LEU A 132 13.32 4.01 -4.52
N ALA A 133 12.06 3.92 -4.09
CA ALA A 133 11.41 2.64 -3.79
C ALA A 133 11.43 1.70 -5.00
N PHE A 134 11.16 2.21 -6.21
CA PHE A 134 11.20 1.44 -7.44
C PHE A 134 12.63 0.96 -7.79
N LYS A 135 13.63 1.81 -7.60
CA LYS A 135 15.04 1.45 -7.80
C LYS A 135 15.47 0.33 -6.84
N ILE A 136 15.08 0.42 -5.56
CA ILE A 136 15.36 -0.62 -4.57
C ILE A 136 14.64 -1.91 -4.92
N ALA A 137 13.34 -1.86 -5.23
CA ALA A 137 12.54 -3.00 -5.61
C ALA A 137 13.15 -3.76 -6.80
N THR A 138 13.39 -3.05 -7.90
CA THR A 138 13.94 -3.66 -9.12
C THR A 138 15.34 -4.22 -8.92
N LYS A 139 16.20 -3.54 -8.15
CA LYS A 139 17.52 -4.05 -7.81
C LYS A 139 17.41 -5.33 -6.97
N SER A 140 16.62 -5.32 -5.89
CA SER A 140 16.47 -6.47 -4.99
C SER A 140 15.92 -7.69 -5.73
N ILE A 141 14.90 -7.50 -6.59
CA ILE A 141 14.33 -8.59 -7.39
C ILE A 141 15.36 -9.15 -8.38
N LYS A 142 16.07 -8.28 -9.13
CA LYS A 142 17.03 -8.71 -10.15
C LYS A 142 18.28 -9.39 -9.58
N THR A 143 18.68 -9.05 -8.36
CA THR A 143 19.84 -9.65 -7.69
C THR A 143 19.50 -10.90 -6.89
N PHE A 144 18.21 -11.19 -6.68
CA PHE A 144 17.79 -12.41 -6.01
C PHE A 144 17.99 -13.63 -6.90
N SER A 145 18.61 -14.67 -6.35
CA SER A 145 18.78 -15.96 -7.02
C SER A 145 18.01 -17.02 -6.23
N PRO A 146 16.92 -17.55 -6.77
CA PRO A 146 16.15 -18.60 -6.11
C PRO A 146 16.98 -19.89 -6.05
N THR A 147 16.77 -20.65 -4.99
CA THR A 147 17.44 -21.94 -4.76
C THR A 147 16.49 -23.13 -4.83
N ASN A 148 15.19 -22.86 -4.98
CA ASN A 148 14.17 -23.89 -5.00
C ASN A 148 13.21 -23.71 -6.20
N LYS A 149 12.00 -23.20 -5.99
CA LYS A 149 10.93 -23.26 -7.00
C LYS A 149 10.42 -21.91 -7.50
N LEU A 150 10.93 -20.81 -6.97
CA LEU A 150 10.44 -19.48 -7.35
C LEU A 150 10.86 -19.15 -8.80
N GLU A 151 9.87 -19.15 -9.69
CA GLU A 151 10.05 -18.92 -11.12
C GLU A 151 9.62 -17.51 -11.54
N ASP A 152 8.52 -16.99 -10.97
CA ASP A 152 7.87 -15.75 -11.38
C ASP A 152 7.78 -14.73 -10.24
N VAL A 153 8.26 -13.51 -10.50
CA VAL A 153 8.08 -12.36 -9.62
C VAL A 153 7.27 -11.28 -10.32
N ILE A 154 6.15 -10.90 -9.73
CA ILE A 154 5.24 -9.88 -10.23
C ILE A 154 5.38 -8.63 -9.35
N LEU A 155 6.01 -7.57 -9.86
CA LEU A 155 6.01 -6.27 -9.19
C LEU A 155 4.73 -5.53 -9.54
N VAL A 156 3.87 -5.33 -8.55
CA VAL A 156 2.57 -4.69 -8.72
C VAL A 156 2.68 -3.22 -8.35
N VAL A 157 2.34 -2.35 -9.29
CA VAL A 157 2.19 -0.91 -9.09
C VAL A 157 0.74 -0.50 -9.35
N TYR A 158 0.25 0.52 -8.64
CA TYR A 158 -1.15 0.93 -8.74
C TYR A 158 -1.31 2.33 -9.35
N GLY A 159 -0.69 3.34 -8.76
CA GLY A 159 -0.88 4.74 -9.11
C GLY A 159 -0.31 5.15 -10.47
N MET A 160 -0.94 6.15 -11.11
CA MET A 160 -0.50 6.66 -12.42
C MET A 160 0.88 7.32 -12.39
N ARG A 161 1.29 7.96 -11.29
CA ARG A 161 2.61 8.61 -11.17
C ARG A 161 3.75 7.60 -11.38
N ILE A 162 3.71 6.49 -10.66
CA ILE A 162 4.71 5.41 -10.82
C ILE A 162 4.60 4.75 -12.19
N THR A 163 3.39 4.54 -12.71
CA THR A 163 3.15 3.97 -14.03
C THR A 163 3.78 4.83 -15.13
N ASN A 164 3.57 6.14 -15.09
CA ASN A 164 4.16 7.08 -16.05
C ASN A 164 5.69 7.14 -15.93
N TYR A 165 6.23 7.02 -14.72
CA TYR A 165 7.67 6.93 -14.51
C TYR A 165 8.27 5.67 -15.15
N ILE A 166 7.64 4.50 -14.96
CA ILE A 166 8.06 3.24 -15.56
C ILE A 166 8.07 3.33 -17.10
N ARG A 167 7.02 3.94 -17.68
CA ARG A 167 6.95 4.20 -19.12
C ARG A 167 8.07 5.12 -19.61
N LYS A 168 8.39 6.20 -18.86
CA LYS A 168 9.52 7.10 -19.19
C LYS A 168 10.87 6.39 -19.16
N LEU A 169 11.02 5.33 -18.34
CA LEU A 169 12.21 4.49 -18.33
C LEU A 169 12.27 3.49 -19.49
N GLY A 170 11.24 3.44 -20.37
CA GLY A 170 11.14 2.48 -21.45
C GLY A 170 10.91 1.02 -20.98
N LEU A 171 10.46 0.84 -19.74
CA LEU A 171 10.21 -0.49 -19.18
C LEU A 171 8.79 -0.97 -19.54
N PRO A 172 8.62 -2.24 -19.95
CA PRO A 172 7.31 -2.78 -20.27
C PRO A 172 6.46 -2.97 -19.03
N ILE A 173 5.17 -2.64 -19.16
CA ILE A 173 4.13 -3.02 -18.19
C ILE A 173 3.33 -4.13 -18.85
N ALA A 174 3.39 -5.34 -18.29
CA ALA A 174 2.85 -6.54 -18.90
C ALA A 174 1.31 -6.58 -18.89
N GLU A 175 0.70 -5.99 -17.86
CA GLU A 175 -0.75 -5.93 -17.69
C GLU A 175 -1.12 -4.59 -17.06
N GLU A 176 -2.24 -4.00 -17.51
CA GLU A 176 -2.78 -2.79 -16.89
C GLU A 176 -4.25 -2.98 -16.56
N ILE A 177 -4.60 -2.66 -15.31
CA ILE A 177 -5.98 -2.66 -14.83
C ILE A 177 -6.80 -1.57 -15.53
N ASP A 178 -8.08 -1.83 -15.77
CA ASP A 178 -8.99 -0.84 -16.34
C ASP A 178 -9.07 0.41 -15.46
N GLN A 179 -8.93 1.57 -16.08
CA GLN A 179 -9.02 2.86 -15.40
C GLN A 179 -10.38 3.06 -14.70
N LYS A 180 -11.47 2.51 -15.24
CA LYS A 180 -12.79 2.55 -14.61
C LYS A 180 -12.80 1.84 -13.24
N TYR A 181 -12.08 0.71 -13.13
CA TYR A 181 -11.92 0.01 -11.85
C TYR A 181 -11.19 0.87 -10.83
N VAL A 182 -10.10 1.53 -11.26
CA VAL A 182 -9.32 2.43 -10.38
C VAL A 182 -10.19 3.55 -9.87
N LEU A 183 -10.91 4.24 -10.76
CA LEU A 183 -11.80 5.34 -10.39
C LEU A 183 -12.90 4.90 -9.42
N ALA A 184 -13.56 3.78 -9.69
CA ALA A 184 -14.59 3.26 -8.82
C ALA A 184 -14.06 2.89 -7.41
N LYS A 185 -12.83 2.39 -7.35
CA LYS A 185 -12.20 2.04 -6.07
C LYS A 185 -11.70 3.26 -5.31
N ASP A 186 -11.12 4.24 -6.00
CA ASP A 186 -10.69 5.50 -5.41
C ASP A 186 -11.91 6.29 -4.87
N GLU A 187 -13.05 6.28 -5.59
CA GLU A 187 -14.31 6.81 -5.08
C GLU A 187 -14.75 6.14 -3.78
N GLN A 188 -14.58 4.83 -3.66
CA GLN A 188 -14.95 4.09 -2.44
C GLN A 188 -14.12 4.53 -1.22
N TYR A 189 -12.84 4.89 -1.41
CA TYR A 189 -11.95 5.35 -0.33
C TYR A 189 -12.04 6.86 -0.06
N THR A 190 -12.33 7.68 -1.07
CA THR A 190 -12.52 9.14 -0.92
C THR A 190 -13.91 9.52 -0.45
N PHE A 191 -14.91 8.65 -0.65
CA PHE A 191 -16.32 8.89 -0.32
C PHE A 191 -16.60 9.32 1.13
N PRO A 192 -15.93 8.81 2.19
CA PRO A 192 -16.18 9.27 3.55
C PRO A 192 -15.84 10.75 3.76
N ILE A 193 -14.75 11.25 3.18
CA ILE A 193 -14.30 12.64 3.31
C ILE A 193 -15.20 13.55 2.47
N VAL A 194 -15.51 13.18 1.24
CA VAL A 194 -16.42 13.91 0.34
C VAL A 194 -17.83 13.92 0.90
N ASN A 195 -18.33 12.83 1.50
CA ASN A 195 -19.64 12.82 2.18
C ASN A 195 -19.65 13.65 3.46
N ALA A 196 -18.56 13.71 4.22
CA ALA A 196 -18.44 14.60 5.36
C ALA A 196 -18.46 16.07 4.91
N LEU A 197 -17.74 16.39 3.83
CA LEU A 197 -17.76 17.74 3.22
C LEU A 197 -19.13 18.08 2.62
N LYS A 198 -19.80 17.14 1.95
CA LYS A 198 -21.18 17.33 1.47
C LYS A 198 -22.18 17.54 2.60
N LYS A 199 -22.06 16.84 3.73
CA LYS A 199 -22.89 17.06 4.92
C LYS A 199 -22.62 18.42 5.57
N LEU A 200 -21.37 18.87 5.61
CA LEU A 200 -21.00 20.21 6.07
C LEU A 200 -21.55 21.30 5.15
N ALA A 201 -21.45 21.11 3.82
CA ALA A 201 -22.01 22.02 2.83
C ALA A 201 -23.54 22.07 2.87
N ALA A 202 -24.22 20.93 3.06
CA ALA A 202 -25.66 20.87 3.22
C ALA A 202 -26.13 21.59 4.51
N HIS A 203 -25.32 21.56 5.58
CA HIS A 203 -25.62 22.28 6.83
C HIS A 203 -25.46 23.80 6.68
N SER A 204 -24.50 24.26 5.86
CA SER A 204 -24.29 25.68 5.56
C SER A 204 -25.29 26.22 4.51
N ALA A 205 -25.82 25.37 3.63
CA ALA A 205 -26.85 25.74 2.64
C ALA A 205 -28.21 26.14 3.24
N THR A 206 -28.42 25.84 4.52
CA THR A 206 -29.63 26.29 5.26
C THR A 206 -29.54 27.79 5.63
N ILE A 207 -28.36 28.43 5.45
CA ILE A 207 -28.10 29.81 5.90
C ILE A 207 -28.04 30.85 4.75
N GLY A 208 -28.06 30.45 3.46
CA GLY A 208 -28.05 31.44 2.37
C GLY A 208 -28.21 30.85 0.99
N LYS A 209 -29.41 31.00 0.41
CA LYS A 209 -29.81 30.30 -0.82
C LYS A 209 -29.21 30.77 -2.16
N ASN A 210 -28.39 31.82 -2.25
CA ASN A 210 -27.92 32.35 -3.56
C ASN A 210 -26.43 32.66 -3.69
N ILE A 211 -25.65 32.57 -2.64
CA ILE A 211 -24.17 32.73 -2.72
C ILE A 211 -23.46 31.37 -2.57
N GLY A 212 -24.19 30.39 -2.07
CA GLY A 212 -23.61 29.07 -1.73
C GLY A 212 -23.24 28.17 -2.91
N ALA A 213 -23.99 28.22 -4.02
CA ALA A 213 -23.77 27.27 -5.12
C ALA A 213 -22.46 27.54 -5.88
N GLN A 214 -22.18 28.81 -6.19
CA GLN A 214 -20.97 29.19 -6.90
C GLN A 214 -19.70 29.01 -6.06
N ILE A 215 -19.77 29.33 -4.75
CA ILE A 215 -18.66 29.09 -3.82
C ILE A 215 -18.44 27.59 -3.58
N ILE A 216 -19.51 26.79 -3.66
CA ILE A 216 -19.44 25.33 -3.51
C ILE A 216 -18.79 24.71 -4.74
N ASP A 217 -19.14 25.13 -5.98
CA ASP A 217 -18.54 24.61 -7.21
C ASP A 217 -17.07 25.02 -7.35
N GLU A 218 -16.72 26.27 -7.04
CA GLU A 218 -15.32 26.71 -6.99
C GLU A 218 -14.53 26.02 -5.86
N GLY A 219 -15.21 25.75 -4.73
CA GLY A 219 -14.65 24.99 -3.62
C GLY A 219 -14.42 23.53 -3.95
N PHE A 220 -15.30 22.92 -4.76
CA PHE A 220 -15.12 21.54 -5.24
C PHE A 220 -13.99 21.43 -6.27
N GLN A 221 -13.89 22.36 -7.24
CA GLN A 221 -12.78 22.39 -8.19
C GLN A 221 -11.44 22.59 -7.47
N LYS A 222 -11.36 23.55 -6.56
CA LYS A 222 -10.14 23.75 -5.73
C LYS A 222 -9.85 22.59 -4.80
N ALA A 223 -10.86 21.89 -4.30
CA ALA A 223 -10.68 20.69 -3.50
C ALA A 223 -10.19 19.51 -4.36
N GLU A 224 -10.70 19.34 -5.57
CA GLU A 224 -10.20 18.33 -6.51
C GLU A 224 -8.74 18.60 -6.87
N GLU A 225 -8.39 19.83 -7.26
CA GLU A 225 -6.99 20.24 -7.53
C GLU A 225 -6.10 20.07 -6.29
N TYR A 226 -6.63 20.39 -5.09
CA TYR A 226 -5.91 20.24 -3.83
C TYR A 226 -5.66 18.77 -3.48
N PHE A 227 -6.63 17.88 -3.75
CA PHE A 227 -6.53 16.44 -3.49
C PHE A 227 -5.78 15.67 -4.59
N GLU A 228 -5.57 16.27 -5.77
CA GLU A 228 -4.66 15.73 -6.77
C GLU A 228 -3.18 15.89 -6.40
N ASP A 229 -2.85 16.82 -5.48
CA ASP A 229 -1.50 17.00 -4.98
C ASP A 229 -1.25 16.17 -3.71
N PRO A 230 -0.36 15.13 -3.77
CA PRO A 230 -0.07 14.26 -2.64
C PRO A 230 0.57 14.95 -1.44
N GLU A 231 1.22 16.11 -1.63
CA GLU A 231 1.75 16.89 -0.50
C GLU A 231 0.62 17.51 0.34
N ASN A 232 -0.46 17.89 -0.32
CA ASN A 232 -1.63 18.43 0.35
C ASN A 232 -2.40 17.35 1.11
N ILE A 233 -2.50 16.13 0.54
CA ILE A 233 -3.08 14.96 1.25
C ILE A 233 -2.24 14.63 2.48
N LYS A 234 -0.91 14.67 2.37
CA LYS A 234 0.00 14.45 3.50
C LYS A 234 -0.22 15.46 4.62
N LYS A 235 -0.35 16.75 4.29
CA LYS A 235 -0.66 17.81 5.27
C LYS A 235 -1.99 17.58 5.99
N LEU A 236 -3.02 17.11 5.28
CA LEU A 236 -4.33 16.78 5.88
C LEU A 236 -4.25 15.58 6.82
N ILE A 237 -3.47 14.56 6.47
CA ILE A 237 -3.23 13.39 7.32
C ILE A 237 -2.47 13.82 8.57
N ASP A 238 -1.44 14.66 8.44
CA ASP A 238 -0.65 15.18 9.56
C ASP A 238 -1.51 16.05 10.50
N ILE A 239 -2.40 16.88 9.94
CA ILE A 239 -3.38 17.67 10.71
C ILE A 239 -4.39 16.73 11.39
N GLY A 240 -4.89 15.71 10.71
CA GLY A 240 -5.81 14.72 11.28
C GLY A 240 -5.18 13.95 12.44
N VAL A 241 -3.92 13.58 12.32
CA VAL A 241 -3.13 12.93 13.40
C VAL A 241 -2.91 13.87 14.57
N GLN A 242 -2.62 15.15 14.33
CA GLN A 242 -2.47 16.16 15.39
C GLN A 242 -3.78 16.40 16.14
N ILE A 243 -4.92 16.51 15.42
CA ILE A 243 -6.25 16.66 16.03
C ILE A 243 -6.62 15.41 16.84
N ALA A 244 -6.36 14.22 16.34
CA ALA A 244 -6.58 12.97 17.07
C ALA A 244 -5.68 12.86 18.31
N GLY A 245 -4.42 13.31 18.22
CA GLY A 245 -3.47 13.36 19.34
C GLY A 245 -3.89 14.33 20.45
N VAL A 246 -4.43 15.47 20.08
CA VAL A 246 -4.96 16.46 21.03
C VAL A 246 -6.22 15.94 21.75
N THR A 247 -7.06 15.18 21.05
CA THR A 247 -8.28 14.61 21.65
C THR A 247 -7.99 13.47 22.63
N ILE A 248 -6.85 12.77 22.47
CA ILE A 248 -6.42 11.69 23.36
C ILE A 248 -5.65 12.21 24.58
N GLY A 249 -5.14 13.44 24.53
CA GLY A 249 -4.38 14.10 25.62
C GLY A 249 -5.24 14.84 26.65
N LEU A 250 -6.55 14.83 26.55
CA LEU A 250 -7.50 15.52 27.44
C LEU A 250 -8.40 14.51 28.22
N LYS A 251 -7.79 13.46 28.76
CA LYS A 251 -8.40 12.64 29.83
C LYS A 251 -7.39 12.29 30.88
#